data_ffb81ccf14ddec30ea4a60177a4bf577
#
_entry.id   ffb81ccf14ddec30ea4a60177a4bf577
#
_cell.length_a   1.000
_cell.length_b   1.000
_cell.length_c   1.000
_cell.angle_alpha   90.00
_cell.angle_beta   90.00
_cell.angle_gamma   90.00
#
_symmetry.space_group_name_H-M   'P 1'
#
loop_
_entity.id
_entity.type
_entity.pdbx_description
1 polymer ?
#
loop_
_entity_poly.entity_id
_entity_poly.type
_entity_poly.pdbx_seq_one_letter_code
_entity_poly.pdbx_strand_id
1 'polypeptide(L)'
;SGKKAFYVFPFIFRQQTSLFYEKIMPELKKLPLDGIMVRSLDEIAFIKEWGNENWQMVSDSNLYTYSNEAAEYFYRLGMIQDTIPVELNRKEILRRENSRSEMIIYGRLPLMITAQCIHKNTLGCMHQHKVLNLKDRYSVHFPVKNFCSECYNVIYNSIPVCLFKEDVTVKKIAPAAVRLSFTTETEEETEQILTIYGDIYKNGGILGQMPMECTNGHFKPVSYTHLTLPTKA
;
A
#
# COMPACT_ATOMS: atom_id res chain seq x y z
N SER A 1 11.12 -14.54 -17.35
CA SER A 1 11.82 -14.09 -16.13
C SER A 1 11.27 -14.74 -14.84
N GLY A 2 10.15 -15.47 -14.90
CA GLY A 2 9.49 -16.09 -13.74
C GLY A 2 8.83 -15.09 -12.76
N LYS A 3 8.77 -13.80 -13.12
CA LYS A 3 8.09 -12.76 -12.33
C LYS A 3 6.65 -12.63 -12.76
N LYS A 4 5.74 -12.42 -11.79
CA LYS A 4 4.33 -12.14 -12.05
C LYS A 4 4.09 -10.62 -12.08
N ALA A 5 3.17 -10.18 -12.94
CA ALA A 5 2.76 -8.79 -13.08
C ALA A 5 1.28 -8.64 -12.70
N PHE A 6 1.00 -7.76 -11.75
CA PHE A 6 -0.36 -7.41 -11.33
C PHE A 6 -0.63 -5.94 -11.64
N TYR A 7 -1.77 -5.67 -12.26
CA TYR A 7 -2.23 -4.30 -12.45
C TYR A 7 -3.01 -3.83 -11.22
N VAL A 8 -2.86 -2.57 -10.85
CA VAL A 8 -3.53 -1.97 -9.69
C VAL A 8 -4.37 -0.80 -10.16
N PHE A 9 -5.67 -0.82 -9.86
CA PHE A 9 -6.57 0.29 -10.19
C PHE A 9 -6.27 1.55 -9.34
N PRO A 10 -6.74 2.74 -9.81
CA PRO A 10 -6.62 3.96 -9.01
C PRO A 10 -7.36 3.85 -7.68
N PHE A 11 -6.91 4.62 -6.67
CA PHE A 11 -7.54 4.61 -5.35
C PHE A 11 -9.02 5.04 -5.36
N ILE A 12 -9.41 5.84 -6.35
CA ILE A 12 -10.79 6.30 -6.50
C ILE A 12 -11.37 5.66 -7.76
N PHE A 13 -12.22 4.66 -7.56
CA PHE A 13 -12.91 3.95 -8.63
C PHE A 13 -14.37 4.41 -8.68
N ARG A 14 -14.68 5.36 -9.59
CA ARG A 14 -16.01 5.95 -9.78
C ARG A 14 -16.54 5.61 -11.16
N GLN A 15 -17.80 5.96 -11.43
CA GLN A 15 -18.45 5.73 -12.72
C GLN A 15 -17.60 6.19 -13.93
N GLN A 16 -17.00 7.38 -13.85
CA GLN A 16 -16.12 7.86 -14.95
C GLN A 16 -14.87 7.00 -15.12
N THR A 17 -14.31 6.51 -14.01
CA THR A 17 -13.16 5.58 -14.01
C THR A 17 -13.58 4.24 -14.62
N SER A 18 -14.75 3.70 -14.21
CA SER A 18 -15.31 2.47 -14.79
C SER A 18 -15.46 2.59 -16.30
N LEU A 19 -16.15 3.63 -16.78
CA LEU A 19 -16.35 3.89 -18.22
C LEU A 19 -15.03 4.04 -19.00
N PHE A 20 -14.00 4.60 -18.38
CA PHE A 20 -12.68 4.67 -18.98
C PHE A 20 -12.07 3.27 -19.11
N TYR A 21 -12.10 2.47 -18.03
CA TYR A 21 -11.53 1.12 -18.02
C TYR A 21 -12.31 0.15 -18.92
N GLU A 22 -13.63 0.27 -19.05
CA GLU A 22 -14.42 -0.48 -20.02
C GLU A 22 -13.87 -0.31 -21.46
N LYS A 23 -13.55 0.94 -21.83
CA LYS A 23 -13.01 1.25 -23.17
C LYS A 23 -11.62 0.67 -23.42
N ILE A 24 -10.75 0.68 -22.39
CA ILE A 24 -9.37 0.20 -22.55
C ILE A 24 -9.19 -1.28 -22.17
N MET A 25 -10.23 -1.92 -21.64
CA MET A 25 -10.15 -3.32 -21.21
C MET A 25 -9.68 -4.28 -22.31
N PRO A 26 -10.11 -4.14 -23.59
CA PRO A 26 -9.58 -4.98 -24.66
C PRO A 26 -8.07 -4.87 -24.84
N GLU A 27 -7.50 -3.69 -24.63
CA GLU A 27 -6.04 -3.48 -24.70
C GLU A 27 -5.36 -3.98 -23.44
N LEU A 28 -5.94 -3.74 -22.26
CA LEU A 28 -5.41 -4.23 -21.00
C LEU A 28 -5.32 -5.77 -20.98
N LYS A 29 -6.29 -6.46 -21.57
CA LYS A 29 -6.30 -7.93 -21.71
C LYS A 29 -5.19 -8.49 -22.60
N LYS A 30 -4.59 -7.67 -23.49
CA LYS A 30 -3.46 -8.08 -24.34
C LYS A 30 -2.13 -8.02 -23.60
N LEU A 31 -2.07 -7.31 -22.47
CA LEU A 31 -0.86 -7.23 -21.66
C LEU A 31 -0.60 -8.57 -20.95
N PRO A 32 0.67 -8.95 -20.76
CA PRO A 32 1.05 -10.18 -20.08
C PRO A 32 0.88 -10.04 -18.56
N LEU A 33 -0.34 -9.78 -18.10
CA LEU A 33 -0.69 -9.65 -16.70
C LEU A 33 -1.12 -11.00 -16.12
N ASP A 34 -0.59 -11.34 -14.96
CA ASP A 34 -1.00 -12.50 -14.18
C ASP A 34 -2.27 -12.22 -13.36
N GLY A 35 -2.55 -10.94 -13.07
CA GLY A 35 -3.72 -10.60 -12.29
C GLY A 35 -3.91 -9.11 -12.00
N ILE A 36 -4.86 -8.87 -11.10
CA ILE A 36 -5.29 -7.54 -10.68
C ILE A 36 -5.25 -7.46 -9.16
N MET A 37 -4.74 -6.35 -8.64
CA MET A 37 -4.89 -5.98 -7.25
C MET A 37 -6.08 -5.03 -7.10
N VAL A 38 -7.04 -5.40 -6.26
CA VAL A 38 -8.30 -4.67 -6.03
C VAL A 38 -8.31 -4.00 -4.66
N ARG A 39 -8.92 -2.82 -4.58
CA ARG A 39 -8.99 -1.95 -3.41
C ARG A 39 -10.40 -1.67 -2.92
N SER A 40 -11.40 -2.04 -3.70
CA SER A 40 -12.82 -1.80 -3.39
C SER A 40 -13.71 -2.93 -3.90
N LEU A 41 -14.94 -2.99 -3.36
CA LEU A 41 -15.95 -3.94 -3.84
C LEU A 41 -16.40 -3.62 -5.27
N ASP A 42 -16.42 -2.34 -5.65
CA ASP A 42 -16.75 -1.92 -7.01
C ASP A 42 -15.74 -2.44 -8.03
N GLU A 43 -14.46 -2.44 -7.68
CA GLU A 43 -13.40 -3.02 -8.52
C GLU A 43 -13.56 -4.53 -8.67
N ILE A 44 -13.94 -5.23 -7.60
CA ILE A 44 -14.20 -6.67 -7.66
C ILE A 44 -15.37 -6.97 -8.62
N ALA A 45 -16.47 -6.21 -8.50
CA ALA A 45 -17.61 -6.34 -9.40
C ALA A 45 -17.21 -6.05 -10.86
N PHE A 46 -16.47 -4.97 -11.09
CA PHE A 46 -15.97 -4.58 -12.39
C PHE A 46 -15.10 -5.67 -13.03
N ILE A 47 -14.15 -6.25 -12.28
CA ILE A 47 -13.27 -7.31 -12.81
C ILE A 47 -14.03 -8.59 -13.09
N LYS A 48 -15.06 -8.92 -12.31
CA LYS A 48 -15.92 -10.08 -12.59
C LYS A 48 -16.72 -9.92 -13.87
N GLU A 49 -17.10 -8.71 -14.22
CA GLU A 49 -17.87 -8.41 -15.43
C GLU A 49 -16.97 -8.22 -16.68
N TRP A 50 -15.89 -7.45 -16.53
CA TRP A 50 -15.08 -6.96 -17.65
C TRP A 50 -13.68 -7.58 -17.72
N GLY A 51 -13.22 -8.23 -16.65
CA GLY A 51 -11.86 -8.74 -16.55
C GLY A 51 -11.57 -9.95 -17.45
N ASN A 52 -10.35 -10.45 -17.35
CA ASN A 52 -9.94 -11.70 -17.96
C ASN A 52 -10.12 -12.81 -16.91
N GLU A 53 -10.83 -13.88 -17.25
CA GLU A 53 -11.08 -15.02 -16.36
C GLU A 53 -9.81 -15.71 -15.86
N ASN A 54 -8.71 -15.57 -16.59
CA ASN A 54 -7.40 -16.11 -16.19
C ASN A 54 -6.64 -15.21 -15.19
N TRP A 55 -7.11 -14.00 -14.94
CA TRP A 55 -6.46 -13.09 -13.99
C TRP A 55 -6.70 -13.51 -12.55
N GLN A 56 -5.62 -13.61 -11.80
CA GLN A 56 -5.67 -13.78 -10.36
C GLN A 56 -6.07 -12.47 -9.69
N MET A 57 -6.96 -12.52 -8.72
CA MET A 57 -7.31 -11.34 -7.91
C MET A 57 -6.61 -11.37 -6.57
N VAL A 58 -6.02 -10.25 -6.19
CA VAL A 58 -5.38 -10.01 -4.88
C VAL A 58 -6.03 -8.79 -4.25
N SER A 59 -6.37 -8.85 -2.97
CA SER A 59 -6.92 -7.68 -2.26
C SER A 59 -5.82 -6.83 -1.65
N ASP A 60 -5.90 -5.51 -1.83
CA ASP A 60 -5.03 -4.55 -1.13
C ASP A 60 -5.51 -4.30 0.30
N SER A 61 -4.68 -3.72 1.14
CA SER A 61 -4.93 -3.40 2.56
C SER A 61 -6.20 -2.58 2.80
N ASN A 62 -6.66 -1.84 1.78
CA ASN A 62 -7.90 -1.05 1.81
C ASN A 62 -9.21 -1.88 1.93
N LEU A 63 -9.15 -3.20 1.74
CA LEU A 63 -10.30 -4.08 1.97
C LEU A 63 -10.41 -4.54 3.42
N TYR A 64 -9.50 -4.10 4.28
CA TYR A 64 -9.58 -4.21 5.74
C TYR A 64 -9.85 -5.63 6.26
N THR A 65 -9.07 -6.60 5.80
CA THR A 65 -9.16 -7.99 6.27
C THR A 65 -8.60 -8.15 7.69
N TYR A 66 -9.23 -7.50 8.68
CA TYR A 66 -8.76 -7.48 10.06
C TYR A 66 -8.83 -8.84 10.77
N SER A 67 -9.74 -9.71 10.36
CA SER A 67 -9.95 -11.03 10.95
C SER A 67 -9.85 -12.14 9.92
N ASN A 68 -9.75 -13.38 10.40
CA ASN A 68 -9.76 -14.58 9.53
C ASN A 68 -11.07 -14.69 8.73
N GLU A 69 -12.20 -14.34 9.36
CA GLU A 69 -13.51 -14.40 8.72
C GLU A 69 -13.61 -13.38 7.57
N ALA A 70 -13.07 -12.17 7.79
CA ALA A 70 -13.02 -11.15 6.75
C ALA A 70 -12.14 -11.59 5.58
N ALA A 71 -10.97 -12.16 5.84
CA ALA A 71 -10.09 -12.70 4.80
C ALA A 71 -10.77 -13.85 4.04
N GLU A 72 -11.39 -14.79 4.76
CA GLU A 72 -12.12 -15.91 4.16
C GLU A 72 -13.29 -15.46 3.27
N TYR A 73 -13.99 -14.38 3.66
CA TYR A 73 -15.03 -13.80 2.81
C TYR A 73 -14.48 -13.38 1.44
N PHE A 74 -13.34 -12.68 1.42
CA PHE A 74 -12.72 -12.27 0.16
C PHE A 74 -12.14 -13.45 -0.62
N TYR A 75 -11.63 -14.49 0.04
CA TYR A 75 -11.20 -15.71 -0.64
C TYR A 75 -12.36 -16.42 -1.34
N ARG A 76 -13.55 -16.46 -0.72
CA ARG A 76 -14.78 -16.98 -1.38
C ARG A 76 -15.23 -16.11 -2.55
N LEU A 77 -14.91 -14.82 -2.55
CA LEU A 77 -15.15 -13.95 -3.70
C LEU A 77 -14.15 -14.16 -4.85
N GLY A 78 -13.15 -15.02 -4.68
CA GLY A 78 -12.17 -15.39 -5.70
C GLY A 78 -10.80 -14.76 -5.54
N MET A 79 -10.52 -14.09 -4.39
CA MET A 79 -9.16 -13.62 -4.10
C MET A 79 -8.26 -14.81 -3.80
N ILE A 80 -7.06 -14.81 -4.39
CA ILE A 80 -6.05 -15.83 -4.07
C ILE A 80 -5.20 -15.43 -2.86
N GLN A 81 -5.11 -14.14 -2.59
CA GLN A 81 -4.26 -13.54 -1.55
C GLN A 81 -4.89 -12.24 -1.07
N ASP A 82 -4.69 -11.89 0.20
CA ASP A 82 -5.02 -10.58 0.73
C ASP A 82 -3.77 -9.86 1.23
N THR A 83 -3.89 -8.55 1.45
CA THR A 83 -2.84 -7.75 2.09
C THR A 83 -3.24 -7.46 3.53
N ILE A 84 -2.36 -7.77 4.47
CA ILE A 84 -2.55 -7.50 5.90
C ILE A 84 -2.79 -5.99 6.09
N PRO A 85 -3.89 -5.58 6.77
CA PRO A 85 -4.13 -4.17 7.07
C PRO A 85 -2.99 -3.54 7.87
N VAL A 86 -2.55 -2.37 7.42
CA VAL A 86 -1.40 -1.65 8.01
C VAL A 86 -1.67 -1.08 9.40
N GLU A 87 -2.91 -1.06 9.83
CA GLU A 87 -3.36 -0.63 11.16
C GLU A 87 -3.21 -1.70 12.23
N LEU A 88 -3.04 -2.96 11.83
CA LEU A 88 -2.84 -4.05 12.79
C LEU A 88 -1.44 -4.00 13.41
N ASN A 89 -1.39 -4.17 14.73
CA ASN A 89 -0.12 -4.34 15.42
C ASN A 89 0.35 -5.80 15.37
N ARG A 90 1.63 -6.03 15.71
CA ARG A 90 2.25 -7.37 15.62
C ARG A 90 1.52 -8.45 16.41
N LYS A 91 0.87 -8.11 17.56
CA LYS A 91 0.15 -9.10 18.37
C LYS A 91 -1.16 -9.52 17.70
N GLU A 92 -1.83 -8.58 17.05
CA GLU A 92 -3.05 -8.82 16.29
C GLU A 92 -2.74 -9.65 15.03
N ILE A 93 -1.68 -9.28 14.30
CA ILE A 93 -1.23 -10.02 13.12
C ILE A 93 -0.86 -11.47 13.49
N LEU A 94 -0.16 -11.69 14.61
CA LEU A 94 0.20 -13.05 15.07
C LEU A 94 -0.99 -13.93 15.49
N ARG A 95 -2.17 -13.34 15.71
CA ARG A 95 -3.42 -14.09 16.02
C ARG A 95 -4.21 -14.47 14.76
N ARG A 96 -3.81 -13.92 13.63
CA ARG A 96 -4.46 -14.11 12.35
C ARG A 96 -3.73 -15.18 11.55
N GLU A 97 -4.48 -15.91 10.70
CA GLU A 97 -3.90 -16.80 9.68
C GLU A 97 -3.33 -15.93 8.55
N ASN A 98 -2.04 -16.09 8.27
CA ASN A 98 -1.31 -15.21 7.33
C ASN A 98 -0.67 -15.98 6.16
N SER A 99 -0.84 -17.28 6.07
CA SER A 99 -0.20 -18.14 5.04
C SER A 99 -0.61 -17.80 3.61
N ARG A 100 -1.72 -17.07 3.43
CA ARG A 100 -2.19 -16.55 2.14
C ARG A 100 -2.12 -15.02 2.06
N SER A 101 -1.52 -14.37 3.05
CA SER A 101 -1.51 -12.91 3.11
C SER A 101 -0.18 -12.33 2.64
N GLU A 102 -0.23 -11.15 2.04
CA GLU A 102 0.93 -10.31 1.81
C GLU A 102 1.08 -9.28 2.94
N MET A 103 2.30 -8.97 3.33
CA MET A 103 2.59 -7.97 4.36
C MET A 103 3.41 -6.83 3.80
N ILE A 104 2.94 -5.58 3.96
CA ILE A 104 3.70 -4.38 3.62
C ILE A 104 4.78 -4.19 4.70
N ILE A 105 6.05 -4.29 4.28
CA ILE A 105 7.21 -4.14 5.18
C ILE A 105 8.02 -2.88 4.90
N TYR A 106 7.73 -2.21 3.80
CA TYR A 106 8.29 -0.91 3.42
C TYR A 106 7.27 -0.09 2.64
N GLY A 107 7.22 1.21 2.90
CA GLY A 107 6.56 2.21 2.06
C GLY A 107 5.93 3.36 2.81
N ARG A 108 5.67 4.44 2.09
CA ARG A 108 4.90 5.57 2.61
C ARG A 108 3.41 5.26 2.55
N LEU A 109 2.78 5.22 3.72
CA LEU A 109 1.34 4.95 3.80
C LEU A 109 0.54 6.17 3.37
N PRO A 110 -0.55 6.00 2.60
CA PRO A 110 -1.51 7.05 2.32
C PRO A 110 -2.16 7.54 3.62
N LEU A 111 -2.05 8.84 3.92
CA LEU A 111 -2.77 9.49 5.02
C LEU A 111 -4.13 10.00 4.59
N MET A 112 -4.20 10.50 3.35
CA MET A 112 -5.43 11.05 2.80
C MET A 112 -5.46 10.88 1.29
N ILE A 113 -6.64 10.53 0.78
CA ILE A 113 -6.96 10.54 -0.64
C ILE A 113 -8.03 11.60 -0.85
N THR A 114 -7.75 12.60 -1.68
CA THR A 114 -8.66 13.71 -1.90
C THR A 114 -8.92 13.97 -3.38
N ALA A 115 -10.20 14.12 -3.72
CA ALA A 115 -10.63 14.51 -5.07
C ALA A 115 -10.43 16.01 -5.36
N GLN A 116 -10.06 16.81 -4.36
CA GLN A 116 -9.66 18.20 -4.57
C GLN A 116 -8.19 18.27 -4.96
N CYS A 117 -7.93 18.62 -6.22
CA CYS A 117 -6.57 18.74 -6.72
C CYS A 117 -5.89 19.96 -6.09
N ILE A 118 -4.88 19.72 -5.25
CA ILE A 118 -4.10 20.76 -4.58
C ILE A 118 -3.45 21.69 -5.61
N HIS A 119 -2.87 21.12 -6.67
CA HIS A 119 -2.23 21.90 -7.73
C HIS A 119 -3.22 22.81 -8.45
N LYS A 120 -4.40 22.29 -8.81
CA LYS A 120 -5.46 23.09 -9.47
C LYS A 120 -5.91 24.26 -8.61
N ASN A 121 -6.02 24.05 -7.29
CA ASN A 121 -6.52 25.07 -6.35
C ASN A 121 -5.47 26.12 -6.01
N THR A 122 -4.17 25.86 -6.23
CA THR A 122 -3.07 26.78 -5.89
C THR A 122 -2.46 27.45 -7.11
N LEU A 123 -2.15 26.68 -8.15
CA LEU A 123 -1.35 27.14 -9.30
C LEU A 123 -2.10 26.99 -10.64
N GLY A 124 -3.32 26.46 -10.63
CA GLY A 124 -4.06 26.09 -11.84
C GLY A 124 -3.74 24.67 -12.32
N CYS A 125 -4.63 24.10 -13.15
CA CYS A 125 -4.44 22.76 -13.68
C CYS A 125 -3.39 22.75 -14.79
N MET A 126 -2.31 22.01 -14.61
CA MET A 126 -1.25 21.85 -15.61
C MET A 126 -1.21 20.46 -16.25
N HIS A 127 -2.14 19.55 -15.88
CA HIS A 127 -2.20 18.15 -16.36
C HIS A 127 -0.84 17.41 -16.25
N GLN A 128 -0.08 17.68 -15.20
CA GLN A 128 1.23 17.09 -14.98
C GLN A 128 1.22 16.23 -13.71
N HIS A 129 1.77 15.03 -13.82
CA HIS A 129 2.06 14.19 -12.67
C HIS A 129 3.30 14.73 -11.95
N LYS A 130 3.10 15.40 -10.82
CA LYS A 130 4.20 15.92 -9.99
C LYS A 130 4.03 15.45 -8.55
N VAL A 131 5.15 15.27 -7.88
CA VAL A 131 5.19 15.15 -6.43
C VAL A 131 5.34 16.55 -5.85
N LEU A 132 4.38 16.95 -5.03
CA LEU A 132 4.39 18.19 -4.26
C LEU A 132 4.71 17.87 -2.80
N ASN A 133 5.07 18.87 -2.02
CA ASN A 133 5.24 18.74 -0.58
C ASN A 133 4.31 19.71 0.14
N LEU A 134 3.42 19.18 0.97
CA LEU A 134 2.69 19.98 1.95
C LEU A 134 3.56 20.13 3.20
N LYS A 135 3.57 21.32 3.77
CA LYS A 135 4.27 21.61 5.01
C LYS A 135 3.27 21.95 6.09
N ASP A 136 3.33 21.28 7.23
CA ASP A 136 2.46 21.59 8.37
C ASP A 136 3.04 22.72 9.24
N ARG A 137 2.32 23.07 10.32
CA ARG A 137 2.73 24.09 11.30
C ARG A 137 4.02 23.77 12.05
N TYR A 138 4.43 22.51 12.07
CA TYR A 138 5.67 22.04 12.70
C TYR A 138 6.81 21.87 11.70
N SER A 139 6.62 22.36 10.48
CA SER A 139 7.60 22.25 9.38
C SER A 139 7.84 20.81 8.90
N VAL A 140 6.94 19.87 9.20
CA VAL A 140 6.99 18.52 8.66
C VAL A 140 6.47 18.52 7.23
N HIS A 141 7.19 17.81 6.35
CA HIS A 141 6.86 17.72 4.93
C HIS A 141 6.12 16.40 4.63
N PHE A 142 4.96 16.52 3.97
CA PHE A 142 4.14 15.41 3.53
C PHE A 142 4.15 15.35 2.00
N PRO A 143 4.73 14.31 1.40
CA PRO A 143 4.70 14.16 -0.05
C PRO A 143 3.27 13.98 -0.56
N VAL A 144 2.95 14.67 -1.64
CA VAL A 144 1.65 14.59 -2.33
C VAL A 144 1.87 14.19 -3.76
N LYS A 145 1.29 13.07 -4.17
CA LYS A 145 1.29 12.61 -5.55
C LYS A 145 -0.07 12.90 -6.18
N ASN A 146 -0.07 13.65 -7.28
CA ASN A 146 -1.29 13.93 -8.01
C ASN A 146 -1.48 12.93 -9.15
N PHE A 147 -2.70 12.43 -9.28
CA PHE A 147 -3.14 11.52 -10.34
C PHE A 147 -4.06 12.30 -11.27
N CYS A 148 -3.46 12.90 -12.30
CA CYS A 148 -4.14 13.87 -13.17
C CYS A 148 -5.20 13.24 -14.07
N SER A 149 -5.03 11.99 -14.47
CA SER A 149 -6.01 11.26 -15.29
C SER A 149 -7.34 11.09 -14.58
N GLU A 150 -7.32 10.84 -13.26
CA GLU A 150 -8.50 10.61 -12.42
C GLU A 150 -8.84 11.80 -11.52
N CYS A 151 -8.08 12.90 -11.59
CA CYS A 151 -8.28 14.13 -10.83
C CYS A 151 -8.34 13.93 -9.30
N TYR A 152 -7.42 13.16 -8.71
CA TYR A 152 -7.27 13.04 -7.26
C TYR A 152 -5.82 13.17 -6.82
N ASN A 153 -5.60 13.36 -5.52
CA ASN A 153 -4.26 13.38 -4.91
C ASN A 153 -4.20 12.37 -3.78
N VAL A 154 -3.01 11.81 -3.58
CA VAL A 154 -2.68 11.02 -2.40
C VAL A 154 -1.63 11.78 -1.60
N ILE A 155 -1.97 12.09 -0.36
CA ILE A 155 -1.05 12.66 0.63
C ILE A 155 -0.46 11.49 1.40
N TYR A 156 0.85 11.35 1.36
CA TYR A 156 1.56 10.28 2.02
C TYR A 156 2.13 10.72 3.37
N ASN A 157 2.41 9.75 4.22
CA ASN A 157 3.12 9.99 5.47
C ASN A 157 4.50 10.62 5.21
N SER A 158 4.92 11.51 6.10
CA SER A 158 6.22 12.22 6.03
C SER A 158 7.41 11.27 6.01
N ILE A 159 7.33 10.16 6.75
CA ILE A 159 8.35 9.12 6.82
C ILE A 159 7.75 7.75 6.45
N PRO A 160 8.49 6.88 5.73
CA PRO A 160 8.01 5.57 5.37
C PRO A 160 7.97 4.61 6.57
N VAL A 161 7.07 3.64 6.50
CA VAL A 161 7.15 2.44 7.33
C VAL A 161 8.32 1.61 6.83
N CYS A 162 9.15 1.13 7.76
CA CYS A 162 10.27 0.24 7.45
C CYS A 162 10.40 -0.82 8.54
N LEU A 163 10.10 -2.06 8.21
CA LEU A 163 10.16 -3.19 9.15
C LEU A 163 11.44 -4.03 9.01
N PHE A 164 12.51 -3.46 8.46
CA PHE A 164 13.74 -4.20 8.20
C PHE A 164 14.43 -4.71 9.49
N LYS A 165 14.25 -4.04 10.64
CA LYS A 165 14.72 -4.49 11.96
C LYS A 165 13.78 -5.50 12.63
N GLU A 166 12.65 -5.79 12.02
CA GLU A 166 11.63 -6.70 12.53
C GLU A 166 11.58 -8.03 11.76
N ASP A 167 12.62 -8.32 10.98
CA ASP A 167 12.68 -9.48 10.08
C ASP A 167 12.40 -10.81 10.80
N VAL A 168 12.90 -10.99 12.02
CA VAL A 168 12.63 -12.18 12.85
C VAL A 168 11.14 -12.29 13.15
N THR A 169 10.49 -11.17 13.48
CA THR A 169 9.04 -11.16 13.76
C THR A 169 8.24 -11.38 12.48
N VAL A 170 8.63 -10.76 11.37
CA VAL A 170 7.99 -10.97 10.07
C VAL A 170 8.09 -12.43 9.62
N LYS A 171 9.27 -13.04 9.77
CA LYS A 171 9.48 -14.47 9.51
C LYS A 171 8.61 -15.36 10.40
N LYS A 172 8.39 -14.98 11.67
CA LYS A 172 7.48 -15.69 12.59
C LYS A 172 6.00 -15.56 12.20
N ILE A 173 5.60 -14.41 11.67
CA ILE A 173 4.24 -14.19 11.11
C ILE A 173 4.01 -15.09 9.90
N ALA A 174 5.07 -15.41 9.17
CA ALA A 174 5.08 -16.29 7.99
C ALA A 174 4.05 -15.89 6.91
N PRO A 175 4.01 -14.61 6.46
CA PRO A 175 3.15 -14.22 5.37
C PRO A 175 3.59 -14.92 4.07
N ALA A 176 2.64 -15.15 3.14
CA ALA A 176 2.94 -15.73 1.82
C ALA A 176 3.90 -14.86 1.00
N ALA A 177 3.83 -13.55 1.18
CA ALA A 177 4.71 -12.59 0.51
C ALA A 177 4.96 -11.36 1.38
N VAL A 178 6.03 -10.64 1.08
CA VAL A 178 6.30 -9.30 1.63
C VAL A 178 6.32 -8.29 0.49
N ARG A 179 5.76 -7.09 0.75
CA ARG A 179 5.67 -6.00 -0.22
C ARG A 179 6.55 -4.82 0.17
N LEU A 180 7.30 -4.33 -0.80
CA LEU A 180 7.94 -3.02 -0.77
C LEU A 180 7.11 -2.07 -1.65
N SER A 181 6.45 -1.08 -1.03
CA SER A 181 5.54 -0.14 -1.70
C SER A 181 6.28 1.15 -2.02
N PHE A 182 6.89 1.23 -3.19
CA PHE A 182 7.54 2.44 -3.68
C PHE A 182 6.52 3.45 -4.19
N THR A 183 6.66 4.72 -3.81
CA THR A 183 5.70 5.78 -4.13
C THR A 183 6.36 7.07 -4.64
N THR A 184 7.33 7.60 -3.91
CA THR A 184 7.99 8.89 -4.15
C THR A 184 9.52 8.80 -4.10
N GLU A 185 10.03 7.61 -3.92
CA GLU A 185 11.45 7.31 -3.84
C GLU A 185 12.14 7.59 -5.18
N THR A 186 13.41 8.03 -5.12
CA THR A 186 14.27 8.14 -6.31
C THR A 186 14.74 6.76 -6.76
N GLU A 187 15.38 6.69 -7.92
CA GLU A 187 15.96 5.45 -8.43
C GLU A 187 17.04 4.92 -7.47
N GLU A 188 17.92 5.80 -7.00
CA GLU A 188 18.99 5.46 -6.07
C GLU A 188 18.47 4.96 -4.73
N GLU A 189 17.46 5.63 -4.17
CA GLU A 189 16.78 5.20 -2.95
C GLU A 189 16.13 3.81 -3.14
N THR A 190 15.48 3.60 -4.28
CA THR A 190 14.83 2.33 -4.62
C THR A 190 15.84 1.19 -4.68
N GLU A 191 16.99 1.37 -5.35
CA GLU A 191 18.06 0.37 -5.43
C GLU A 191 18.64 0.04 -4.06
N GLN A 192 18.91 1.06 -3.23
CA GLN A 192 19.44 0.86 -1.88
C GLN A 192 18.45 0.05 -1.02
N ILE A 193 17.17 0.40 -1.05
CA ILE A 193 16.12 -0.31 -0.30
C ILE A 193 15.98 -1.75 -0.78
N LEU A 194 15.97 -1.98 -2.10
CA LEU A 194 15.92 -3.32 -2.68
C LEU A 194 17.13 -4.17 -2.26
N THR A 195 18.31 -3.58 -2.21
CA THR A 195 19.54 -4.26 -1.76
C THR A 195 19.41 -4.67 -0.29
N ILE A 196 19.02 -3.74 0.60
CA ILE A 196 18.89 -3.99 2.04
C ILE A 196 17.88 -5.13 2.30
N TYR A 197 16.69 -5.05 1.71
CA TYR A 197 15.67 -6.09 1.91
C TYR A 197 16.03 -7.40 1.21
N GLY A 198 16.72 -7.34 0.06
CA GLY A 198 17.26 -8.50 -0.62
C GLY A 198 18.27 -9.26 0.25
N ASP A 199 19.19 -8.54 0.88
CA ASP A 199 20.17 -9.14 1.79
C ASP A 199 19.51 -9.80 3.00
N ILE A 200 18.54 -9.14 3.61
CA ILE A 200 17.84 -9.66 4.80
C ILE A 200 17.03 -10.92 4.49
N TYR A 201 16.27 -10.91 3.39
CA TYR A 201 15.29 -11.96 3.11
C TYR A 201 15.80 -13.07 2.20
N LYS A 202 16.80 -12.81 1.33
CA LYS A 202 17.36 -13.81 0.42
C LYS A 202 18.72 -14.34 0.87
N ASN A 203 19.59 -13.45 1.38
CA ASN A 203 20.97 -13.77 1.66
C ASN A 203 21.25 -14.02 3.14
N GLY A 204 20.29 -13.75 4.04
CA GLY A 204 20.50 -13.87 5.50
C GLY A 204 21.54 -12.87 6.03
N GLY A 205 21.74 -11.77 5.32
CA GLY A 205 22.78 -10.78 5.58
C GLY A 205 22.53 -9.90 6.82
N ILE A 206 23.55 -9.08 7.12
CA ILE A 206 23.52 -8.13 8.24
C ILE A 206 22.63 -6.93 7.86
N LEU A 207 21.90 -6.41 8.85
CA LEU A 207 21.07 -5.21 8.70
C LEU A 207 21.91 -4.01 8.23
N GLY A 208 21.64 -3.52 7.03
CA GLY A 208 22.19 -2.26 6.52
C GLY A 208 21.55 -1.05 7.24
N GLN A 209 22.03 0.14 6.92
CA GLN A 209 21.40 1.38 7.34
C GLN A 209 20.47 1.88 6.25
N MET A 210 19.21 2.21 6.59
CA MET A 210 18.27 2.81 5.64
C MET A 210 18.74 4.19 5.19
N PRO A 211 18.57 4.54 3.92
CA PRO A 211 18.99 5.84 3.38
C PRO A 211 18.15 7.02 3.92
N MET A 212 17.09 6.73 4.66
CA MET A 212 16.15 7.71 5.17
C MET A 212 15.65 7.36 6.56
N GLU A 213 15.06 8.35 7.24
CA GLU A 213 14.35 8.14 8.50
C GLU A 213 13.13 7.23 8.29
N CYS A 214 12.89 6.31 9.22
CA CYS A 214 11.87 5.28 9.15
C CYS A 214 11.02 5.20 10.42
N THR A 215 9.77 4.75 10.26
CA THR A 215 8.88 4.40 11.38
C THR A 215 8.47 2.94 11.31
N ASN A 216 8.11 2.34 12.45
CA ASN A 216 7.46 1.03 12.48
C ASN A 216 5.94 1.10 12.24
N GLY A 217 5.37 2.29 12.05
CA GLY A 217 3.93 2.48 11.93
C GLY A 217 3.18 1.90 13.14
N HIS A 218 2.06 1.24 12.91
CA HIS A 218 1.27 0.56 13.95
C HIS A 218 1.84 -0.80 14.36
N PHE A 219 2.81 -1.34 13.65
CA PHE A 219 3.38 -2.66 13.92
C PHE A 219 3.92 -2.78 15.36
N LYS A 220 4.59 -1.75 15.86
CA LYS A 220 4.92 -1.62 17.29
C LYS A 220 3.97 -0.60 17.90
N PRO A 221 3.06 -1.00 18.81
CA PRO A 221 2.26 -0.04 19.55
C PRO A 221 3.18 0.91 20.32
N VAL A 222 2.94 2.21 20.19
CA VAL A 222 3.59 3.20 21.05
C VAL A 222 3.16 2.88 22.47
N SER A 223 4.12 2.57 23.36
CA SER A 223 3.84 2.48 24.79
C SER A 223 3.49 3.90 25.25
N TYR A 224 2.21 4.18 25.37
CA TYR A 224 1.78 5.35 26.13
C TYR A 224 2.18 5.08 27.58
N THR A 225 3.34 5.57 27.99
CA THR A 225 3.60 5.83 29.41
C THR A 225 2.51 6.81 29.83
N HIS A 226 1.69 6.40 30.77
CA HIS A 226 0.53 7.11 31.28
C HIS A 226 0.74 8.62 31.31
N LEU A 227 0.03 9.36 30.47
CA LEU A 227 -0.30 10.74 30.73
C LEU A 227 -1.30 10.70 31.90
N THR A 228 -0.79 10.71 33.12
CA THR A 228 -1.59 11.10 34.28
C THR A 228 -2.00 12.54 34.04
N LEU A 229 -3.28 12.76 33.73
CA LEU A 229 -3.86 14.10 33.79
C LEU A 229 -3.56 14.65 35.18
N PRO A 230 -3.01 15.89 35.31
CA PRO A 230 -2.85 16.50 36.63
C PRO A 230 -4.26 16.66 37.19
N THR A 231 -4.56 15.89 38.24
CA THR A 231 -5.71 16.13 39.11
C THR A 231 -5.44 17.46 39.78
N LYS A 232 -6.12 18.51 39.33
CA LYS A 232 -6.19 19.74 40.12
C LYS A 232 -6.93 19.42 41.41
N ALA A 233 -6.20 19.54 42.54
CA ALA A 233 -6.79 19.68 43.85
C ALA A 233 -7.49 21.02 43.98
#